data_381b5fe91d7459de39c71cc8941051e5
#
_entry.id   381b5fe91d7459de39c71cc8941051e5
#
_cell.length_a   1.000
_cell.length_b   1.000
_cell.length_c   1.000
_cell.angle_alpha   90.00
_cell.angle_beta   90.00
_cell.angle_gamma   90.00
#
_symmetry.space_group_name_H-M   'P 1'
#
loop_
_entity.id
_entity.type
_entity.pdbx_description
1 polymer ?
#
loop_
_entity_poly.entity_id
_entity_poly.type
_entity_poly.pdbx_seq_one_letter_code
_entity_poly.pdbx_strand_id
1 'polypeptide(L)'
;MIGELATKYDAIVMEDLAYFCMDYRRELGKPFEPPYVPTVAHYTDNYILMLSSSKIFSYAGQRMALIGIGDNLFTRHYPALAERYHDAGIFGQTLTASILYMITSGCTASTQYAYARMLELSCDGVIDFVEDTREYERRAAKMKDIFCRNGFHVVYDRDVTRPVGDGFFFTLGYEGLTGGELLRELLYYGVSCISLSTTGSLQNGVRGCTSRMREELYPVLEERMKAFREDH
;
A
#
# COMPACT_ATOMS: atom_id res chain seq x y z
N MET A 1 15.34 -13.39 -10.35
CA MET A 1 15.18 -14.47 -9.36
C MET A 1 13.70 -14.84 -9.14
N ILE A 2 12.82 -13.99 -8.60
CA ILE A 2 11.39 -14.38 -8.36
C ILE A 2 10.71 -14.79 -9.67
N GLY A 3 10.77 -13.97 -10.73
CA GLY A 3 10.16 -14.31 -12.02
C GLY A 3 10.73 -15.59 -12.68
N GLU A 4 12.03 -15.83 -12.55
CA GLU A 4 12.65 -17.07 -13.04
C GLU A 4 12.14 -18.30 -12.27
N LEU A 5 11.97 -18.18 -10.95
CA LEU A 5 11.39 -19.25 -10.13
C LEU A 5 9.92 -19.48 -10.49
N ALA A 6 9.15 -18.40 -10.68
CA ALA A 6 7.76 -18.48 -11.10
C ALA A 6 7.62 -19.23 -12.44
N THR A 7 8.46 -18.90 -13.41
CA THR A 7 8.48 -19.59 -14.71
C THR A 7 8.93 -21.03 -14.55
N LYS A 8 10.03 -21.29 -13.80
CA LYS A 8 10.59 -22.63 -13.62
C LYS A 8 9.61 -23.61 -12.96
N TYR A 9 8.87 -23.15 -11.98
CA TYR A 9 7.98 -24.00 -11.19
C TYR A 9 6.50 -23.84 -11.58
N ASP A 10 6.23 -23.12 -12.64
CA ASP A 10 4.87 -22.76 -13.09
C ASP A 10 4.01 -22.19 -11.95
N ALA A 11 4.61 -21.36 -11.13
CA ALA A 11 3.95 -20.68 -10.02
C ALA A 11 3.42 -19.32 -10.45
N ILE A 12 2.24 -18.93 -9.95
CA ILE A 12 1.67 -17.60 -10.17
C ILE A 12 2.12 -16.66 -9.07
N VAL A 13 2.65 -15.50 -9.45
CA VAL A 13 3.01 -14.43 -8.51
C VAL A 13 1.90 -13.40 -8.45
N MET A 14 1.30 -13.23 -7.29
CA MET A 14 0.37 -12.14 -7.01
C MET A 14 1.16 -10.98 -6.38
N GLU A 15 1.22 -9.83 -7.06
CA GLU A 15 1.94 -8.65 -6.61
C GLU A 15 0.95 -7.60 -6.13
N ASP A 16 0.94 -7.35 -4.81
CA ASP A 16 0.10 -6.32 -4.18
C ASP A 16 0.75 -4.95 -4.33
N LEU A 17 0.20 -4.14 -5.21
CA LEU A 17 0.66 -2.80 -5.54
C LEU A 17 -0.25 -1.71 -4.94
N ALA A 18 -0.82 -1.96 -3.74
CA ALA A 18 -1.67 -1.00 -3.06
C ALA A 18 -0.94 0.33 -2.72
N TYR A 19 0.39 0.28 -2.61
CA TYR A 19 1.26 1.45 -2.36
C TYR A 19 2.18 1.75 -3.55
N PHE A 20 1.69 1.50 -4.74
CA PHE A 20 2.41 1.76 -5.99
C PHE A 20 2.97 3.19 -6.02
N CYS A 21 4.25 3.33 -6.40
CA CYS A 21 4.97 4.61 -6.49
C CYS A 21 5.10 5.42 -5.18
N MET A 22 4.86 4.84 -4.01
CA MET A 22 5.03 5.52 -2.72
C MET A 22 6.42 5.30 -2.10
N ASP A 23 7.45 5.14 -2.90
CA ASP A 23 8.86 5.19 -2.50
C ASP A 23 9.51 6.44 -3.09
N TYR A 24 9.57 7.51 -2.32
CA TYR A 24 10.03 8.84 -2.76
C TYR A 24 11.55 9.00 -2.77
N ARG A 25 12.31 7.98 -2.40
CA ARG A 25 13.79 7.98 -2.46
C ARG A 25 14.32 7.95 -3.89
N ARG A 26 13.47 7.63 -4.86
CA ARG A 26 13.77 7.57 -6.29
C ARG A 26 12.66 8.23 -7.08
N GLU A 27 13.02 8.84 -8.19
CA GLU A 27 12.04 9.29 -9.17
C GLU A 27 11.61 8.10 -10.04
N LEU A 28 10.57 7.43 -9.61
CA LEU A 28 9.93 6.31 -10.29
C LEU A 28 8.49 6.68 -10.64
N GLY A 29 7.92 5.99 -11.61
CA GLY A 29 6.50 6.11 -11.93
C GLY A 29 6.15 7.16 -12.98
N LYS A 30 7.14 7.72 -13.68
CA LYS A 30 6.88 8.47 -14.91
C LYS A 30 6.42 7.51 -16.01
N PRO A 31 5.23 7.71 -16.59
CA PRO A 31 4.76 6.85 -17.67
C PRO A 31 5.73 6.85 -18.84
N PHE A 32 6.04 5.66 -19.38
CA PHE A 32 6.88 5.42 -20.55
C PHE A 32 8.35 5.87 -20.44
N GLU A 33 8.77 6.38 -19.27
CA GLU A 33 10.15 6.82 -19.03
C GLU A 33 10.85 5.94 -17.97
N PRO A 34 12.02 5.35 -18.25
CA PRO A 34 12.80 4.66 -17.24
C PRO A 34 13.45 5.66 -16.25
N PRO A 35 13.77 5.25 -15.03
CA PRO A 35 13.59 3.89 -14.49
C PRO A 35 12.14 3.61 -14.09
N TYR A 36 11.68 2.40 -14.45
CA TYR A 36 10.34 1.95 -14.08
C TYR A 36 10.27 1.40 -12.65
N VAL A 37 9.08 1.41 -12.08
CA VAL A 37 8.82 0.72 -10.81
C VAL A 37 9.12 -0.77 -11.00
N PRO A 38 9.94 -1.38 -10.12
CA PRO A 38 10.22 -2.81 -10.20
C PRO A 38 8.94 -3.64 -10.08
N THR A 39 8.74 -4.57 -10.99
CA THR A 39 7.62 -5.51 -10.98
C THR A 39 8.06 -6.86 -11.55
N VAL A 40 7.42 -7.94 -11.08
CA VAL A 40 7.66 -9.29 -11.57
C VAL A 40 7.25 -9.45 -13.05
N ALA A 41 6.33 -8.63 -13.53
CA ALA A 41 5.84 -8.65 -14.91
C ALA A 41 6.94 -8.46 -15.98
N HIS A 42 8.09 -7.90 -15.62
CA HIS A 42 9.24 -7.80 -16.52
C HIS A 42 10.00 -9.15 -16.72
N TYR A 43 9.69 -10.17 -15.91
CA TYR A 43 10.51 -11.39 -15.83
C TYR A 43 9.73 -12.68 -16.01
N THR A 44 8.41 -12.64 -16.06
CA THR A 44 7.54 -13.81 -16.25
C THR A 44 6.16 -13.36 -16.70
N ASP A 45 5.44 -14.25 -17.40
CA ASP A 45 4.01 -14.06 -17.73
C ASP A 45 3.08 -14.66 -16.65
N ASN A 46 3.65 -15.34 -15.65
CA ASN A 46 2.88 -15.95 -14.56
C ASN A 46 2.62 -14.94 -13.43
N TYR A 47 1.98 -13.81 -13.74
CA TYR A 47 1.73 -12.77 -12.77
C TYR A 47 0.27 -12.28 -12.73
N ILE A 48 -0.10 -11.78 -11.55
CA ILE A 48 -1.31 -10.98 -11.31
C ILE A 48 -0.86 -9.73 -10.55
N LEU A 49 -1.00 -8.57 -11.17
CA LEU A 49 -0.73 -7.26 -10.54
C LEU A 49 -2.04 -6.71 -9.98
N MET A 50 -2.03 -6.28 -8.72
CA MET A 50 -3.20 -5.70 -8.05
C MET A 50 -2.93 -4.24 -7.72
N LEU A 51 -3.36 -3.32 -8.60
CA LEU A 51 -3.15 -1.87 -8.46
C LEU A 51 -4.38 -1.23 -7.83
N SER A 52 -4.23 -0.71 -6.61
CA SER A 52 -5.32 -0.04 -5.91
C SER A 52 -5.31 1.46 -6.17
N SER A 53 -6.47 2.02 -6.50
CA SER A 53 -6.67 3.47 -6.57
C SER A 53 -6.66 4.16 -5.20
N SER A 54 -6.76 3.36 -4.13
CA SER A 54 -7.01 3.86 -2.77
C SER A 54 -5.98 4.85 -2.25
N LYS A 55 -4.69 4.62 -2.59
CA LYS A 55 -3.57 5.44 -2.07
C LYS A 55 -3.07 6.41 -3.11
N ILE A 56 -2.73 5.91 -4.30
CA ILE A 56 -2.12 6.73 -5.37
C ILE A 56 -3.01 7.89 -5.84
N PHE A 57 -4.34 7.70 -5.85
CA PHE A 57 -5.31 8.72 -6.24
C PHE A 57 -6.20 9.18 -5.08
N SER A 58 -5.87 8.84 -3.84
CA SER A 58 -6.72 9.13 -2.66
C SER A 58 -8.18 8.67 -2.83
N TYR A 59 -8.41 7.61 -3.59
CA TYR A 59 -9.72 7.15 -4.08
C TYR A 59 -10.28 5.97 -3.26
N ALA A 60 -9.87 5.85 -2.00
CA ALA A 60 -10.17 4.71 -1.13
C ALA A 60 -11.69 4.49 -0.91
N GLY A 61 -12.47 5.58 -0.83
CA GLY A 61 -13.92 5.51 -0.62
C GLY A 61 -14.69 4.91 -1.80
N GLN A 62 -14.13 4.91 -2.99
CA GLN A 62 -14.76 4.42 -4.21
C GLN A 62 -14.58 2.92 -4.45
N ARG A 63 -13.77 2.24 -3.63
CA ARG A 63 -13.59 0.77 -3.65
C ARG A 63 -13.20 0.23 -5.03
N MET A 64 -12.19 0.84 -5.67
CA MET A 64 -11.74 0.48 -7.02
C MET A 64 -10.28 0.03 -7.02
N ALA A 65 -10.01 -1.01 -7.79
CA ALA A 65 -8.67 -1.48 -8.13
C ALA A 65 -8.64 -1.98 -9.57
N LEU A 66 -7.44 -2.02 -10.15
CA LEU A 66 -7.15 -2.63 -11.45
C LEU A 66 -6.40 -3.93 -11.22
N ILE A 67 -6.72 -4.97 -11.99
CA ILE A 67 -5.98 -6.23 -12.01
C ILE A 67 -5.33 -6.36 -13.38
N GLY A 68 -4.00 -6.44 -13.42
CA GLY A 68 -3.23 -6.81 -14.61
C GLY A 68 -2.85 -8.29 -14.55
N ILE A 69 -3.05 -9.02 -15.63
CA ILE A 69 -2.73 -10.45 -15.70
C ILE A 69 -1.88 -10.69 -16.95
N GLY A 70 -0.83 -11.50 -16.82
CA GLY A 70 0.00 -11.87 -17.96
C GLY A 70 -0.82 -12.60 -19.04
N ASP A 71 -0.60 -12.27 -20.31
CA ASP A 71 -1.42 -12.75 -21.45
C ASP A 71 -1.48 -14.28 -21.53
N ASN A 72 -0.34 -14.95 -21.31
CA ASN A 72 -0.30 -16.41 -21.32
C ASN A 72 -1.07 -17.02 -20.15
N LEU A 73 -1.05 -16.38 -18.99
CA LEU A 73 -1.85 -16.80 -17.83
C LEU A 73 -3.34 -16.52 -18.05
N PHE A 74 -3.70 -15.36 -18.62
CA PHE A 74 -5.08 -14.98 -18.87
C PHE A 74 -5.81 -15.99 -19.78
N THR A 75 -5.12 -16.45 -20.83
CA THR A 75 -5.69 -17.38 -21.83
C THR A 75 -5.52 -18.86 -21.47
N ARG A 76 -4.82 -19.17 -20.37
CA ARG A 76 -4.52 -20.56 -19.98
C ARG A 76 -5.76 -21.30 -19.53
N HIS A 77 -5.90 -22.54 -20.00
CA HIS A 77 -6.96 -23.45 -19.60
C HIS A 77 -6.57 -24.25 -18.36
N TYR A 78 -7.48 -24.31 -17.39
CA TYR A 78 -7.38 -25.09 -16.17
C TYR A 78 -8.61 -26.02 -16.03
N PRO A 79 -8.44 -27.35 -16.22
CA PRO A 79 -9.57 -28.30 -16.09
C PRO A 79 -10.29 -28.22 -14.73
N ALA A 80 -9.55 -28.00 -13.65
CA ALA A 80 -10.13 -27.85 -12.32
C ALA A 80 -11.03 -26.60 -12.16
N LEU A 81 -10.76 -25.52 -12.92
CA LEU A 81 -11.64 -24.36 -12.95
C LEU A 81 -12.91 -24.67 -13.74
N ALA A 82 -12.78 -25.34 -14.90
CA ALA A 82 -13.94 -25.76 -15.69
C ALA A 82 -14.89 -26.65 -14.89
N GLU A 83 -14.34 -27.62 -14.15
CA GLU A 83 -15.12 -28.48 -13.28
C GLU A 83 -15.82 -27.73 -12.14
N ARG A 84 -15.07 -26.84 -11.46
CA ARG A 84 -15.57 -26.10 -10.29
C ARG A 84 -16.61 -25.06 -10.61
N TYR A 85 -16.43 -24.32 -11.72
CA TYR A 85 -17.28 -23.18 -12.09
C TYR A 85 -18.25 -23.48 -13.23
N HIS A 86 -18.17 -24.69 -13.81
CA HIS A 86 -19.00 -25.11 -14.94
C HIS A 86 -18.92 -24.16 -16.14
N ASP A 87 -17.71 -23.66 -16.41
CA ASP A 87 -17.40 -22.76 -17.53
C ASP A 87 -16.29 -23.33 -18.44
N ALA A 88 -15.73 -22.51 -19.32
CA ALA A 88 -14.68 -22.94 -20.23
C ALA A 88 -13.34 -23.24 -19.57
N GLY A 89 -13.15 -22.94 -18.28
CA GLY A 89 -11.91 -23.13 -17.51
C GLY A 89 -10.75 -22.27 -17.98
N ILE A 90 -11.00 -21.22 -18.78
CA ILE A 90 -9.99 -20.24 -19.19
C ILE A 90 -9.80 -19.26 -18.05
N PHE A 91 -8.58 -19.19 -17.51
CA PHE A 91 -8.27 -18.49 -16.26
C PHE A 91 -8.87 -17.08 -16.20
N GLY A 92 -8.56 -16.21 -17.14
CA GLY A 92 -9.04 -14.82 -17.14
C GLY A 92 -10.56 -14.69 -17.26
N GLN A 93 -11.20 -15.56 -18.04
CA GLN A 93 -12.65 -15.56 -18.17
C GLN A 93 -13.33 -16.05 -16.88
N THR A 94 -12.86 -17.16 -16.33
CA THR A 94 -13.35 -17.69 -15.05
C THR A 94 -13.14 -16.68 -13.92
N LEU A 95 -11.95 -16.04 -13.85
CA LEU A 95 -11.68 -15.01 -12.85
C LEU A 95 -12.66 -13.83 -12.97
N THR A 96 -12.89 -13.34 -14.17
CA THR A 96 -13.75 -12.16 -14.39
C THR A 96 -15.22 -12.46 -14.18
N ALA A 97 -15.75 -13.48 -14.86
CA ALA A 97 -17.18 -13.76 -14.90
C ALA A 97 -17.65 -14.64 -13.71
N SER A 98 -16.88 -15.68 -13.39
CA SER A 98 -17.32 -16.68 -12.40
C SER A 98 -16.82 -16.38 -10.99
N ILE A 99 -15.74 -15.62 -10.81
CA ILE A 99 -15.19 -15.32 -9.48
C ILE A 99 -15.48 -13.87 -9.09
N LEU A 100 -14.90 -12.89 -9.79
CA LEU A 100 -15.02 -11.48 -9.40
C LEU A 100 -16.48 -11.00 -9.47
N TYR A 101 -17.21 -11.32 -10.54
CA TYR A 101 -18.61 -10.95 -10.64
C TYR A 101 -19.47 -11.59 -9.54
N MET A 102 -19.28 -12.87 -9.25
CA MET A 102 -20.04 -13.56 -8.19
C MET A 102 -19.77 -13.00 -6.79
N ILE A 103 -18.56 -12.54 -6.51
CA ILE A 103 -18.18 -11.99 -5.20
C ILE A 103 -18.65 -10.53 -5.05
N THR A 104 -18.59 -9.74 -6.12
CA THR A 104 -18.79 -8.28 -6.08
C THR A 104 -20.12 -7.82 -6.70
N SER A 105 -20.82 -8.70 -7.43
CA SER A 105 -21.95 -8.35 -8.30
C SER A 105 -21.60 -7.30 -9.35
N GLY A 106 -20.33 -7.17 -9.68
CA GLY A 106 -19.76 -6.18 -10.58
C GLY A 106 -19.26 -4.92 -9.88
N CYS A 107 -18.45 -4.16 -10.59
CA CYS A 107 -17.91 -2.89 -10.13
C CYS A 107 -18.79 -1.72 -10.58
N THR A 108 -18.87 -0.67 -9.78
CA THR A 108 -19.63 0.55 -10.13
C THR A 108 -19.10 1.18 -11.41
N ALA A 109 -19.92 1.31 -12.44
CA ALA A 109 -19.50 1.80 -13.78
C ALA A 109 -18.92 3.21 -13.73
N SER A 110 -19.58 4.16 -13.02
CA SER A 110 -19.08 5.53 -12.88
C SER A 110 -17.67 5.60 -12.29
N THR A 111 -17.39 4.75 -11.32
CA THR A 111 -16.07 4.67 -10.67
C THR A 111 -15.02 4.09 -11.62
N GLN A 112 -15.40 3.11 -12.45
CA GLN A 112 -14.49 2.55 -13.47
C GLN A 112 -14.10 3.63 -14.50
N TYR A 113 -15.06 4.38 -15.04
CA TYR A 113 -14.78 5.47 -15.97
C TYR A 113 -13.93 6.58 -15.35
N ALA A 114 -14.21 6.96 -14.11
CA ALA A 114 -13.41 7.96 -13.41
C ALA A 114 -11.97 7.49 -13.20
N TYR A 115 -11.77 6.22 -12.79
CA TYR A 115 -10.44 5.66 -12.59
C TYR A 115 -9.68 5.53 -13.93
N ALA A 116 -10.35 5.06 -14.99
CA ALA A 116 -9.76 5.00 -16.32
C ALA A 116 -9.28 6.40 -16.76
N ARG A 117 -10.12 7.43 -16.56
CA ARG A 117 -9.75 8.81 -16.92
C ARG A 117 -8.57 9.34 -16.10
N MET A 118 -8.47 9.02 -14.81
CA MET A 118 -7.30 9.39 -14.00
C MET A 118 -6.02 8.72 -14.51
N LEU A 119 -6.09 7.45 -14.90
CA LEU A 119 -4.95 6.75 -15.51
C LEU A 119 -4.54 7.34 -16.86
N GLU A 120 -5.50 7.65 -17.72
CA GLU A 120 -5.23 8.35 -19.00
C GLU A 120 -4.52 9.69 -18.76
N LEU A 121 -5.07 10.53 -17.88
CA LEU A 121 -4.48 11.82 -17.55
C LEU A 121 -3.08 11.69 -16.95
N SER A 122 -2.81 10.61 -16.22
CA SER A 122 -1.47 10.31 -15.70
C SER A 122 -0.52 9.92 -16.83
N CYS A 123 -0.98 9.09 -17.78
CA CYS A 123 -0.19 8.73 -18.97
C CYS A 123 0.09 9.96 -19.87
N ASP A 124 -0.85 10.88 -19.96
CA ASP A 124 -0.69 12.14 -20.68
C ASP A 124 0.17 13.18 -19.94
N GLY A 125 0.63 12.87 -18.72
CA GLY A 125 1.43 13.78 -17.89
C GLY A 125 0.65 14.97 -17.32
N VAL A 126 -0.68 14.92 -17.33
CA VAL A 126 -1.54 15.97 -16.75
C VAL A 126 -1.69 15.81 -15.24
N ILE A 127 -1.72 14.56 -14.76
CA ILE A 127 -1.72 14.21 -13.32
C ILE A 127 -0.37 13.56 -12.99
N ASP A 128 0.37 14.17 -12.07
CA ASP A 128 1.54 13.55 -11.45
C ASP A 128 1.16 13.00 -10.06
N PHE A 129 0.62 11.77 -10.05
CA PHE A 129 0.19 11.14 -8.81
C PHE A 129 1.35 10.82 -7.85
N VAL A 130 2.59 10.76 -8.34
CA VAL A 130 3.78 10.58 -7.49
C VAL A 130 4.03 11.86 -6.70
N GLU A 131 4.05 13.01 -7.37
CA GLU A 131 4.21 14.31 -6.70
C GLU A 131 3.02 14.63 -5.80
N ASP A 132 1.79 14.36 -6.23
CA ASP A 132 0.58 14.55 -5.42
C ASP A 132 0.62 13.77 -4.10
N THR A 133 1.22 12.57 -4.11
CA THR A 133 1.38 11.73 -2.91
C THR A 133 2.63 12.05 -2.08
N ARG A 134 3.57 12.84 -2.59
CA ARG A 134 4.82 13.24 -1.88
C ARG A 134 4.54 14.02 -0.58
N GLU A 135 3.37 14.61 -0.48
CA GLU A 135 2.91 15.22 0.77
C GLU A 135 2.91 14.23 1.94
N TYR A 136 2.69 12.94 1.69
CA TYR A 136 2.76 11.90 2.75
C TYR A 136 4.19 11.72 3.27
N GLU A 137 5.21 11.83 2.41
CA GLU A 137 6.61 11.81 2.82
C GLU A 137 6.92 12.98 3.76
N ARG A 138 6.52 14.21 3.36
CA ARG A 138 6.72 15.42 4.19
C ARG A 138 6.06 15.30 5.55
N ARG A 139 4.82 14.80 5.58
CA ARG A 139 4.08 14.57 6.82
C ARG A 139 4.74 13.50 7.68
N ALA A 140 5.15 12.38 7.10
CA ALA A 140 5.83 11.30 7.82
C ALA A 140 7.13 11.80 8.46
N ALA A 141 7.94 12.54 7.73
CA ALA A 141 9.20 13.11 8.25
C ALA A 141 8.95 14.02 9.45
N LYS A 142 8.00 14.96 9.34
CA LYS A 142 7.67 15.90 10.40
C LYS A 142 7.05 15.23 11.63
N MET A 143 6.15 14.26 11.42
CA MET A 143 5.56 13.50 12.52
C MET A 143 6.61 12.63 13.24
N LYS A 144 7.44 11.90 12.50
CA LYS A 144 8.53 11.09 13.10
C LYS A 144 9.48 11.95 13.91
N ASP A 145 9.86 13.12 13.42
CA ASP A 145 10.70 14.06 14.16
C ASP A 145 10.05 14.46 15.49
N ILE A 146 8.77 14.83 15.51
CA ILE A 146 8.03 15.16 16.74
C ILE A 146 8.03 14.00 17.72
N PHE A 147 7.70 12.79 17.27
CA PHE A 147 7.70 11.62 18.16
C PHE A 147 9.10 11.29 18.68
N CYS A 148 10.12 11.23 17.81
CA CYS A 148 11.47 10.82 18.20
C CYS A 148 12.11 11.77 19.20
N ARG A 149 11.94 13.08 19.06
CA ARG A 149 12.48 14.03 20.05
C ARG A 149 11.75 14.02 21.40
N ASN A 150 10.60 13.34 21.45
CA ASN A 150 9.83 13.10 22.67
C ASN A 150 9.95 11.65 23.19
N GLY A 151 11.05 10.96 22.88
CA GLY A 151 11.42 9.67 23.49
C GLY A 151 10.96 8.43 22.72
N PHE A 152 10.25 8.59 21.62
CA PHE A 152 9.86 7.47 20.75
C PHE A 152 10.99 7.07 19.81
N HIS A 153 10.92 5.86 19.29
CA HIS A 153 11.80 5.36 18.23
C HIS A 153 11.00 4.75 17.10
N VAL A 154 11.56 4.74 15.89
CA VAL A 154 10.97 4.06 14.74
C VAL A 154 11.27 2.56 14.85
N VAL A 155 10.21 1.71 14.81
CA VAL A 155 10.36 0.25 14.97
C VAL A 155 10.87 -0.39 13.69
N TYR A 156 10.31 -0.02 12.55
CA TYR A 156 10.73 -0.50 11.23
C TYR A 156 11.28 0.66 10.40
N ASP A 157 12.59 0.87 10.46
CA ASP A 157 13.30 1.90 9.69
C ASP A 157 14.15 1.31 8.56
N ARG A 158 14.43 0.00 8.60
CA ARG A 158 15.30 -0.70 7.65
C ARG A 158 14.74 -2.03 7.20
N ASP A 159 15.03 -2.36 5.95
CA ASP A 159 14.95 -3.70 5.39
C ASP A 159 16.39 -4.22 5.24
N VAL A 160 16.80 -5.08 6.18
CA VAL A 160 18.18 -5.56 6.37
C VAL A 160 19.15 -4.39 6.53
N THR A 161 19.72 -3.87 5.43
CA THR A 161 20.70 -2.76 5.44
C THR A 161 20.18 -1.47 4.80
N ARG A 162 19.03 -1.51 4.14
CA ARG A 162 18.48 -0.36 3.41
C ARG A 162 17.36 0.30 4.19
N PRO A 163 17.29 1.65 4.20
CA PRO A 163 16.12 2.33 4.75
C PRO A 163 14.84 1.86 4.05
N VAL A 164 13.76 1.67 4.79
CA VAL A 164 12.43 1.45 4.20
C VAL A 164 11.91 2.74 3.56
N GLY A 165 11.03 2.61 2.55
CA GLY A 165 10.36 3.75 1.94
C GLY A 165 9.42 4.43 2.94
N ASP A 166 9.43 5.74 2.97
CA ASP A 166 8.44 6.53 3.68
C ASP A 166 7.21 6.72 2.82
N GLY A 167 6.05 6.51 3.40
CA GLY A 167 4.81 6.66 2.70
C GLY A 167 3.68 7.04 3.64
N PHE A 168 2.61 6.33 3.49
CA PHE A 168 1.36 6.56 4.19
C PHE A 168 1.41 6.22 5.68
N PHE A 169 2.25 5.25 6.06
CA PHE A 169 2.39 4.74 7.42
C PHE A 169 3.84 4.73 7.89
N PHE A 170 4.01 4.86 9.18
CA PHE A 170 5.27 4.64 9.89
C PHE A 170 4.99 3.96 11.23
N THR A 171 6.03 3.42 11.85
CA THR A 171 5.91 2.62 13.07
C THR A 171 6.69 3.24 14.21
N LEU A 172 6.12 3.24 15.40
CA LEU A 172 6.69 3.86 16.58
C LEU A 172 6.68 2.90 17.76
N GLY A 173 7.74 2.90 18.52
CA GLY A 173 7.85 2.28 19.83
C GLY A 173 8.21 3.28 20.91
N TYR A 174 7.99 2.90 22.17
CA TYR A 174 8.43 3.64 23.35
C TYR A 174 9.00 2.64 24.33
N GLU A 175 10.15 2.98 24.95
CA GLU A 175 10.83 2.04 25.84
C GLU A 175 9.95 1.70 27.05
N GLY A 176 9.92 0.43 27.42
CA GLY A 176 9.14 -0.07 28.55
C GLY A 176 7.65 -0.31 28.28
N LEU A 177 7.11 0.06 27.11
CA LEU A 177 5.70 -0.14 26.77
C LEU A 177 5.52 -1.19 25.67
N THR A 178 4.59 -2.11 25.88
CA THR A 178 4.09 -2.99 24.80
C THR A 178 3.25 -2.20 23.81
N GLY A 179 3.02 -2.75 22.60
CA GLY A 179 2.19 -2.07 21.61
C GLY A 179 0.75 -1.80 22.06
N GLY A 180 0.19 -2.67 22.90
CA GLY A 180 -1.15 -2.48 23.46
C GLY A 180 -1.20 -1.40 24.55
N GLU A 181 -0.19 -1.35 25.41
CA GLU A 181 -0.04 -0.30 26.43
C GLU A 181 0.21 1.05 25.76
N LEU A 182 1.15 1.12 24.84
CA LEU A 182 1.45 2.34 24.09
C LEU A 182 0.22 2.89 23.35
N LEU A 183 -0.57 2.01 22.72
CA LEU A 183 -1.83 2.42 22.08
C LEU A 183 -2.79 3.06 23.09
N ARG A 184 -2.97 2.41 24.25
CA ARG A 184 -3.87 2.90 25.29
C ARG A 184 -3.40 4.25 25.84
N GLU A 185 -2.12 4.38 26.17
CA GLU A 185 -1.57 5.63 26.70
C GLU A 185 -1.70 6.76 25.66
N LEU A 186 -1.33 6.53 24.40
CA LEU A 186 -1.48 7.54 23.35
C LEU A 186 -2.92 8.04 23.16
N LEU A 187 -3.93 7.20 23.41
CA LEU A 187 -5.33 7.62 23.37
C LEU A 187 -5.66 8.65 24.47
N TYR A 188 -5.07 8.56 25.66
CA TYR A 188 -5.25 9.57 26.72
C TYR A 188 -4.69 10.93 26.30
N TYR A 189 -3.65 10.96 25.47
CA TYR A 189 -3.10 12.19 24.87
C TYR A 189 -3.78 12.56 23.54
N GLY A 190 -4.90 11.90 23.20
CA GLY A 190 -5.68 12.18 21.99
C GLY A 190 -5.00 11.83 20.68
N VAL A 191 -4.08 10.84 20.70
CA VAL A 191 -3.44 10.29 19.51
C VAL A 191 -3.97 8.89 19.23
N SER A 192 -4.67 8.71 18.10
CA SER A 192 -5.20 7.42 17.67
C SER A 192 -4.23 6.75 16.69
N CYS A 193 -3.93 5.49 16.93
CA CYS A 193 -3.05 4.65 16.11
C CYS A 193 -3.53 3.19 16.14
N ILE A 194 -2.74 2.26 15.62
CA ILE A 194 -3.04 0.82 15.62
C ILE A 194 -1.83 0.09 16.21
N SER A 195 -2.06 -0.83 17.15
CA SER A 195 -1.00 -1.69 17.65
C SER A 195 -0.38 -2.53 16.52
N LEU A 196 0.94 -2.68 16.51
CA LEU A 196 1.66 -3.49 15.52
C LEU A 196 1.22 -4.96 15.55
N SER A 197 0.83 -5.49 16.69
CA SER A 197 0.30 -6.86 16.80
C SER A 197 -0.97 -7.07 15.95
N THR A 198 -1.82 -6.04 15.83
CA THR A 198 -3.00 -6.06 14.94
C THR A 198 -2.62 -6.16 13.46
N THR A 199 -1.41 -5.74 13.10
CA THR A 199 -0.89 -5.82 11.73
C THR A 199 -0.05 -7.07 11.47
N GLY A 200 0.00 -8.01 12.43
CA GLY A 200 0.74 -9.27 12.34
C GLY A 200 2.21 -9.17 12.77
N SER A 201 2.67 -8.04 13.30
CA SER A 201 4.03 -7.88 13.80
C SER A 201 4.22 -8.53 15.19
N LEU A 202 5.40 -9.10 15.42
CA LEU A 202 5.85 -9.56 16.72
C LEU A 202 6.60 -8.47 17.53
N GLN A 203 6.88 -7.31 16.91
CA GLN A 203 7.53 -6.20 17.57
C GLN A 203 6.54 -5.37 18.39
N ASN A 204 7.00 -4.84 19.51
CA ASN A 204 6.24 -3.87 20.30
C ASN A 204 6.20 -2.52 19.57
N GLY A 205 5.03 -1.91 19.58
CA GLY A 205 4.85 -0.58 19.01
C GLY A 205 3.48 -0.37 18.38
N VAL A 206 3.34 0.76 17.73
CA VAL A 206 2.12 1.20 17.05
C VAL A 206 2.40 1.66 15.63
N ARG A 207 1.39 1.62 14.76
CA ARG A 207 1.43 2.16 13.41
C ARG A 207 0.69 3.50 13.36
N GLY A 208 1.42 4.56 13.06
CA GLY A 208 0.88 5.88 12.76
C GLY A 208 0.46 6.01 11.28
N CYS A 209 -0.46 6.93 11.00
CA CYS A 209 -0.94 7.24 9.66
C CYS A 209 -0.83 8.75 9.40
N THR A 210 -0.28 9.12 8.25
CA THR A 210 -0.02 10.52 7.89
C THR A 210 -1.19 11.22 7.20
N SER A 211 -2.16 10.45 6.67
CA SER A 211 -3.17 10.94 5.71
C SER A 211 -4.06 12.07 6.22
N ARG A 212 -4.30 12.14 7.52
CA ARG A 212 -5.18 13.15 8.16
C ARG A 212 -4.42 14.26 8.86
N MET A 213 -3.08 14.21 8.87
CA MET A 213 -2.27 15.27 9.49
C MET A 213 -2.31 16.53 8.65
N ARG A 214 -2.61 17.65 9.27
CA ARG A 214 -2.64 19.00 8.67
C ARG A 214 -1.67 19.90 9.40
N GLU A 215 -1.23 20.98 8.76
CA GLU A 215 -0.20 21.89 9.28
C GLU A 215 -0.55 22.45 10.68
N GLU A 216 -1.79 22.83 10.88
CA GLU A 216 -2.26 23.39 12.16
C GLU A 216 -2.26 22.38 13.32
N LEU A 217 -2.12 21.07 13.05
CA LEU A 217 -2.12 20.04 14.08
C LEU A 217 -0.72 19.71 14.61
N TYR A 218 0.36 20.12 13.95
CA TYR A 218 1.71 19.81 14.43
C TYR A 218 2.04 20.43 15.79
N PRO A 219 1.70 21.71 16.09
CA PRO A 219 1.91 22.25 17.41
C PRO A 219 1.15 21.47 18.50
N VAL A 220 -0.06 21.04 18.20
CA VAL A 220 -0.89 20.26 19.12
C VAL A 220 -0.28 18.87 19.36
N LEU A 221 0.21 18.23 18.31
CA LEU A 221 0.92 16.94 18.43
C LEU A 221 2.18 17.09 19.30
N GLU A 222 2.97 18.13 19.07
CA GLU A 222 4.18 18.44 19.83
C GLU A 222 3.90 18.60 21.32
N GLU A 223 2.91 19.42 21.66
CA GLU A 223 2.49 19.64 23.06
C GLU A 223 2.07 18.34 23.74
N ARG A 224 1.28 17.52 23.06
CA ARG A 224 0.81 16.23 23.57
C ARG A 224 1.95 15.23 23.77
N MET A 225 2.89 15.16 22.83
CA MET A 225 4.04 14.24 22.96
C MET A 225 5.04 14.71 23.99
N LYS A 226 5.16 16.02 24.22
CA LYS A 226 5.94 16.55 25.33
C LYS A 226 5.32 16.16 26.68
N ALA A 227 4.01 16.33 26.85
CA ALA A 227 3.30 15.90 28.05
C ALA A 227 3.43 14.38 28.26
N PHE A 228 3.29 13.59 27.18
CA PHE A 228 3.50 12.14 27.24
C PHE A 228 4.88 11.79 27.80
N ARG A 229 5.94 12.43 27.28
CA ARG A 229 7.32 12.20 27.75
C ARG A 229 7.55 12.62 29.22
N GLU A 230 6.86 13.65 29.69
CA GLU A 230 6.98 14.13 31.05
C GLU A 230 6.32 13.19 32.07
N ASP A 231 5.31 12.41 31.62
CA ASP A 231 4.55 11.48 32.45
C ASP A 231 5.10 10.03 32.39
N HIS A 232 6.00 9.72 31.45
CA HIS A 232 6.60 8.40 31.20
C HIS A 232 8.12 8.44 31.18
#